data_414bca268f4f12d8acd189e4942927d5
#
_entry.id   414bca268f4f12d8acd189e4942927d5
#
_cell.length_a   1.000
_cell.length_b   1.000
_cell.length_c   1.000
_cell.angle_alpha   90.00
_cell.angle_beta   90.00
_cell.angle_gamma   90.00
#
_symmetry.space_group_name_H-M   'P 1'
#
loop_
_entity.id
_entity.type
_entity.pdbx_description
1 polymer ?
#
loop_
_entity_poly.entity_id
_entity_poly.type
_entity_poly.pdbx_seq_one_letter_code
_entity_poly.pdbx_strand_id
1 'polypeptide(L)'
;MSKIGVVNTILEHPKDIQDKYNDVVASFRGSIKGRMGIPFTDELSIISIALVGEYDDICNFTKELEMLEGVTVNTSISKIEA
;
A
#
# COMPACT_ATOMS: atom_id res chain seq x y z
N MET A 1 12.63 2.72 15.56
CA MET A 1 12.88 3.92 14.76
C MET A 1 12.10 3.86 13.46
N SER A 2 11.56 4.97 13.06
CA SER A 2 10.69 5.00 11.87
C SER A 2 11.47 4.94 10.58
N LYS A 3 10.90 4.27 9.61
CA LYS A 3 11.42 4.19 8.24
C LYS A 3 10.45 4.87 7.29
N ILE A 4 10.97 5.29 6.15
CA ILE A 4 10.16 5.79 5.05
C ILE A 4 9.93 4.62 4.11
N GLY A 5 8.67 4.40 3.73
CA GLY A 5 8.32 3.35 2.79
C GLY A 5 7.51 3.90 1.63
N VAL A 6 7.66 3.25 0.49
CA VAL A 6 6.81 3.49 -0.68
C VAL A 6 6.20 2.15 -1.06
N VAL A 7 4.89 2.07 -0.99
CA VAL A 7 4.15 0.85 -1.30
C VAL A 7 3.43 1.07 -2.62
N ASN A 8 3.85 0.30 -3.62
CA ASN A 8 3.24 0.36 -4.95
C ASN A 8 2.34 -0.85 -5.13
N THR A 9 1.11 -0.60 -5.56
CA THR A 9 0.14 -1.68 -5.77
C THR A 9 -0.50 -1.57 -7.14
N ILE A 10 -0.79 -2.73 -7.71
CA ILE A 10 -1.59 -2.86 -8.93
C ILE A 10 -2.82 -3.67 -8.55
N LEU A 11 -3.99 -3.12 -8.79
CA LEU A 11 -5.27 -3.74 -8.48
C LEU A 11 -5.94 -4.22 -9.74
N GLU A 12 -6.21 -5.53 -9.82
CA GLU A 12 -7.07 -6.11 -10.86
C GLU A 12 -8.51 -6.01 -10.37
N HIS A 13 -9.41 -5.63 -11.24
CA HIS A 13 -10.83 -5.44 -10.90
C HIS A 13 -11.01 -4.55 -9.67
N PRO A 14 -10.53 -3.30 -9.73
CA PRO A 14 -10.49 -2.45 -8.54
C PRO A 14 -11.84 -2.22 -7.87
N LYS A 15 -12.95 -2.26 -8.61
CA LYS A 15 -14.28 -2.08 -8.04
C LYS A 15 -14.63 -3.18 -7.05
N ASP A 16 -14.13 -4.40 -7.27
CA ASP A 16 -14.42 -5.55 -6.42
C ASP A 16 -13.61 -5.54 -5.12
N ILE A 17 -12.42 -4.94 -5.14
CA ILE A 17 -11.48 -5.03 -4.02
C ILE A 17 -11.30 -3.70 -3.27
N GLN A 18 -11.82 -2.62 -3.81
CA GLN A 18 -11.53 -1.27 -3.32
C GLN A 18 -11.90 -1.07 -1.84
N ASP A 19 -13.01 -1.61 -1.36
CA ASP A 19 -13.42 -1.45 0.03
C ASP A 19 -12.45 -2.18 0.98
N LYS A 20 -12.08 -3.41 0.64
CA LYS A 20 -11.12 -4.18 1.44
C LYS A 20 -9.74 -3.54 1.41
N TYR A 21 -9.33 -3.03 0.25
CA TYR A 21 -8.07 -2.32 0.10
C TYR A 21 -8.04 -1.10 1.02
N ASN A 22 -9.08 -0.28 1.00
CA ASN A 22 -9.17 0.91 1.82
C ASN A 22 -9.21 0.58 3.32
N ASP A 23 -9.84 -0.53 3.71
CA ASP A 23 -9.86 -0.98 5.09
C ASP A 23 -8.44 -1.34 5.57
N VAL A 24 -7.66 -2.01 4.75
CA VAL A 24 -6.27 -2.34 5.08
C VAL A 24 -5.45 -1.06 5.22
N VAL A 25 -5.61 -0.12 4.28
CA VAL A 25 -4.90 1.16 4.33
C VAL A 25 -5.24 1.92 5.61
N ALA A 26 -6.52 1.94 5.99
CA ALA A 26 -6.96 2.63 7.20
C ALA A 26 -6.41 1.98 8.48
N SER A 27 -6.05 0.70 8.43
CA SER A 27 -5.53 -0.02 9.59
C SER A 27 -4.01 0.13 9.77
N PHE A 28 -3.32 0.81 8.85
CA PHE A 28 -1.88 0.98 8.95
C PHE A 28 -1.51 1.70 10.26
N ARG A 29 -0.54 1.16 10.97
CA ARG A 29 -0.16 1.63 12.31
C ARG A 29 0.82 2.79 12.31
N GLY A 30 1.26 3.23 11.16
CA GLY A 30 2.13 4.40 11.02
C GLY A 30 1.36 5.58 10.47
N SER A 31 2.07 6.40 9.71
CA SER A 31 1.53 7.63 9.13
C SER A 31 1.61 7.58 7.61
N ILE A 32 0.49 7.75 6.95
CA ILE A 32 0.47 7.86 5.50
C ILE A 32 0.71 9.32 5.13
N LYS A 33 1.73 9.56 4.34
CA LYS A 33 2.16 10.91 3.96
C LYS A 33 1.61 11.35 2.62
N GLY A 34 1.31 10.40 1.76
CA GLY A 34 0.74 10.72 0.45
C GLY A 34 0.24 9.45 -0.22
N ARG A 35 -0.72 9.63 -1.11
CA ARG A 35 -1.30 8.52 -1.85
C ARG A 35 -1.64 9.02 -3.26
N MET A 36 -1.28 8.24 -4.28
CA MET A 36 -1.59 8.58 -5.66
C MET A 36 -2.27 7.38 -6.31
N GLY A 37 -3.47 7.60 -6.80
CA GLY A 37 -4.21 6.60 -7.55
C GLY A 37 -4.25 6.95 -9.02
N ILE A 38 -3.94 6.00 -9.88
CA ILE A 38 -3.97 6.18 -11.32
C ILE A 38 -4.87 5.10 -11.91
N PRO A 39 -6.06 5.45 -12.41
CA PRO A 39 -6.88 4.49 -13.13
C PRO A 39 -6.22 4.21 -14.48
N PHE A 40 -5.75 2.98 -14.66
CA PHE A 40 -5.03 2.60 -15.86
C PHE A 40 -5.98 2.15 -16.97
N THR A 41 -6.89 1.25 -16.63
CA THR A 41 -8.01 0.82 -17.49
C THR A 41 -9.22 0.60 -16.61
N ASP A 42 -10.36 0.20 -17.16
CA ASP A 42 -11.54 -0.17 -16.36
C ASP A 42 -11.26 -1.35 -15.44
N GLU A 43 -10.29 -2.19 -15.80
CA GLU A 43 -9.96 -3.43 -15.08
C GLU A 43 -8.70 -3.34 -14.24
N LEU A 44 -7.93 -2.22 -14.34
CA LEU A 44 -6.65 -2.07 -13.66
C LEU A 44 -6.52 -0.68 -13.06
N SER A 45 -6.07 -0.63 -11.81
CA SER A 45 -5.68 0.62 -11.15
C SER A 45 -4.31 0.47 -10.53
N ILE A 46 -3.57 1.56 -10.48
CA ILE A 46 -2.28 1.62 -9.79
C ILE A 46 -2.44 2.57 -8.62
N ILE A 47 -2.04 2.13 -7.42
CA ILE A 47 -2.04 2.99 -6.24
C ILE A 47 -0.65 2.96 -5.62
N SER A 48 -0.08 4.14 -5.41
CA SER A 48 1.22 4.31 -4.79
C SER A 48 1.03 5.07 -3.48
N ILE A 49 1.60 4.54 -2.39
CA ILE A 49 1.43 5.11 -1.05
C ILE A 49 2.80 5.40 -0.46
N ALA A 50 3.02 6.66 -0.07
CA ALA A 50 4.20 7.06 0.68
C ALA A 50 3.84 7.09 2.16
N LEU A 51 4.65 6.44 2.99
CA LEU A 51 4.32 6.31 4.40
C LEU A 51 5.56 6.30 5.28
N VAL A 52 5.34 6.48 6.57
CA VAL A 52 6.38 6.42 7.61
C VAL A 52 5.86 5.51 8.72
N GLY A 53 6.68 4.60 9.17
CA GLY A 53 6.32 3.69 10.25
C GLY A 53 7.49 2.81 10.67
N GLU A 54 7.23 1.97 11.66
CA GLU A 54 8.21 0.98 12.08
C GLU A 54 8.36 -0.08 10.99
N TYR A 55 9.55 -0.61 10.85
CA TYR A 55 9.85 -1.60 9.82
C TYR A 55 8.83 -2.76 9.83
N ASP A 56 8.55 -3.31 11.01
CA ASP A 56 7.63 -4.44 11.12
C ASP A 56 6.21 -4.07 10.70
N ASP A 57 5.77 -2.85 11.01
CA ASP A 57 4.44 -2.39 10.63
C ASP A 57 4.32 -2.23 9.12
N ILE A 58 5.39 -1.76 8.46
CA ILE A 58 5.41 -1.64 6.99
C ILE A 58 5.38 -3.03 6.36
N CYS A 59 6.14 -3.99 6.90
CA CYS A 59 6.14 -5.36 6.41
C CYS A 59 4.78 -6.02 6.58
N ASN A 60 4.13 -5.83 7.73
CA ASN A 60 2.81 -6.38 7.98
C ASN A 60 1.76 -5.78 7.04
N PHE A 61 1.84 -4.47 6.82
CA PHE A 61 0.96 -3.77 5.88
C PHE A 61 1.11 -4.34 4.47
N THR A 62 2.35 -4.53 4.03
CA THR A 62 2.64 -5.13 2.72
C THR A 62 1.99 -6.50 2.60
N LYS A 63 2.15 -7.35 3.62
CA LYS A 63 1.58 -8.70 3.62
C LYS A 63 0.05 -8.68 3.59
N GLU A 64 -0.57 -7.78 4.33
CA GLU A 64 -2.03 -7.67 4.35
C GLU A 64 -2.56 -7.27 2.98
N LEU A 65 -1.89 -6.35 2.29
CA LEU A 65 -2.27 -5.97 0.93
C LEU A 65 -2.08 -7.14 -0.05
N GLU A 66 -0.98 -7.87 0.09
CA GLU A 66 -0.71 -9.04 -0.78
C GLU A 66 -1.74 -10.15 -0.62
N MET A 67 -2.39 -10.25 0.52
CA MET A 67 -3.43 -11.23 0.78
C MET A 67 -4.74 -10.92 0.06
N LEU A 68 -4.91 -9.70 -0.42
CA LEU A 68 -6.12 -9.33 -1.15
C LEU A 68 -6.07 -9.89 -2.56
N GLU A 69 -7.17 -10.49 -2.99
CA GLU A 69 -7.26 -11.07 -4.32
C GLU A 69 -7.10 -10.00 -5.40
N GLY A 70 -6.24 -10.27 -6.38
CA GLY A 70 -6.01 -9.36 -7.50
C GLY A 70 -5.11 -8.17 -7.18
N VAL A 71 -4.43 -8.19 -6.03
CA VAL A 71 -3.52 -7.09 -5.65
C VAL A 71 -2.09 -7.57 -5.73
N THR A 72 -1.29 -6.86 -6.54
CA THR A 72 0.15 -7.06 -6.64
C THR A 72 0.85 -5.94 -5.89
N VAL A 73 1.80 -6.27 -5.02
CA VAL A 73 2.45 -5.30 -4.14
C VAL A 73 3.96 -5.33 -4.31
N ASN A 74 4.55 -4.15 -4.35
CA ASN A 74 6.00 -3.96 -4.28
C ASN A 74 6.28 -2.83 -3.30
N THR A 75 7.03 -3.12 -2.24
CA THR A 75 7.35 -2.15 -1.18
C THR A 75 8.84 -1.87 -1.16
N SER A 76 9.18 -0.59 -1.20
CA SER A 76 10.53 -0.09 -0.98
C SER A 76 10.60 0.53 0.40
N ILE A 77 11.62 0.17 1.17
CA ILE A 77 11.85 0.76 2.49
C ILE A 77 13.22 1.42 2.47
N SER A 78 13.28 2.68 2.92
CA SER A 78 14.51 3.44 2.90
C SER A 78 15.55 2.88 3.89
N LYS A 79 16.81 3.12 3.59
CA LYS A 79 17.91 2.80 4.49
C LYS A 79 18.07 3.85 5.59
N ILE A 80 17.53 5.05 5.36
CA ILE A 80 17.60 6.14 6.33
C ILE A 80 16.39 6.13 7.25
N GLU A 81 16.57 6.65 8.45
CA GLU A 81 15.48 6.83 9.40
C GLU A 81 14.70 8.10 9.09
N ALA A 82 13.45 8.09 9.41
CA ALA A 82 12.58 9.25 9.23
C ALA A 82 12.54 10.11 10.48
#